data_0119160f1fa70bb4514e43212976f44b
#
_entry.id   0119160f1fa70bb4514e43212976f44b
#
_cell.length_a   1.000
_cell.length_b   1.000
_cell.length_c   1.000
_cell.angle_alpha   90.00
_cell.angle_beta   90.00
_cell.angle_gamma   90.00
#
_symmetry.space_group_name_H-M   'P 1'
#
loop_
_entity.id
_entity.type
_entity.pdbx_description
1 polymer ?
#
loop_
_entity_poly.entity_id
_entity_poly.type
_entity_poly.pdbx_seq_one_letter_code
_entity_poly.pdbx_strand_id
1 'polypeptide(L)'
;AAAITLPAPTGPYNTTLATFKLTDKNRFDPYAPTKTPRALMISVFNPIPASQCSALLTPYMDPITAEYEDAVYAPLGIPAGTFGSLDLQTCKPNPRKAQAYPIVIFSPGSGNSRLGYSAMAQQVSSAGYTVITIDHPYDADIVTFPDHSTIIGIDVEEDTDFAVNVRAQDVSFVLNQLSQPSISE
;
A
#
# COMPACT_ATOMS: atom_id res chain seq x y z
N ALA A 1 -6.31 -13.54 -18.37
CA ALA A 1 -5.70 -12.52 -19.22
C ALA A 1 -4.19 -12.76 -19.31
N ALA A 2 -3.53 -12.27 -20.39
CA ALA A 2 -2.06 -12.28 -20.43
C ALA A 2 -1.53 -11.26 -19.42
N ALA A 3 -0.41 -11.59 -18.73
CA ALA A 3 0.22 -10.65 -17.81
C ALA A 3 0.67 -9.36 -18.56
N ILE A 4 0.38 -8.22 -17.98
CA ILE A 4 0.72 -6.89 -18.50
C ILE A 4 1.76 -6.28 -17.55
N THR A 5 2.99 -6.19 -17.99
CA THR A 5 4.03 -5.52 -17.22
C THR A 5 3.91 -4.01 -17.39
N LEU A 6 3.69 -3.30 -16.29
CA LEU A 6 3.66 -1.84 -16.30
C LEU A 6 5.04 -1.26 -16.65
N PRO A 7 5.10 -0.06 -17.25
CA PRO A 7 6.37 0.59 -17.54
C PRO A 7 7.27 0.69 -16.32
N ALA A 8 8.57 0.47 -16.50
CA ALA A 8 9.54 0.68 -15.44
C ALA A 8 9.57 2.16 -15.02
N PRO A 9 9.83 2.45 -13.73
CA PRO A 9 9.99 3.83 -13.28
C PRO A 9 11.18 4.51 -13.96
N THR A 10 11.11 5.83 -14.13
CA THR A 10 12.07 6.60 -14.93
C THR A 10 13.20 7.25 -14.12
N GLY A 11 13.18 7.14 -12.79
CA GLY A 11 14.21 7.68 -11.91
C GLY A 11 15.53 6.90 -11.97
N PRO A 12 16.60 7.41 -11.33
CA PRO A 12 17.91 6.77 -11.35
C PRO A 12 18.02 5.49 -10.51
N TYR A 13 17.01 5.18 -9.70
CA TYR A 13 16.96 3.99 -8.86
C TYR A 13 15.93 3.00 -9.36
N ASN A 14 16.23 1.70 -9.21
CA ASN A 14 15.20 0.68 -9.17
C ASN A 14 14.50 0.69 -7.80
N THR A 15 13.47 -0.10 -7.62
CA THR A 15 12.69 -0.12 -6.37
C THR A 15 12.46 -1.54 -5.86
N THR A 16 12.48 -1.71 -4.56
CA THR A 16 11.94 -2.90 -3.90
C THR A 16 10.55 -2.59 -3.36
N LEU A 17 9.73 -3.62 -3.16
CA LEU A 17 8.41 -3.51 -2.52
C LEU A 17 8.31 -4.51 -1.38
N ALA A 18 7.86 -4.05 -0.23
CA ALA A 18 7.49 -4.87 0.91
C ALA A 18 6.14 -4.39 1.47
N THR A 19 5.34 -5.32 2.00
CA THR A 19 4.04 -5.01 2.60
C THR A 19 4.01 -5.47 4.05
N PHE A 20 3.36 -4.69 4.92
CA PHE A 20 3.27 -4.99 6.35
C PHE A 20 1.86 -4.73 6.88
N LYS A 21 1.41 -5.61 7.79
CA LYS A 21 0.29 -5.35 8.67
C LYS A 21 0.81 -4.71 9.95
N LEU A 22 0.32 -3.53 10.29
CA LEU A 22 0.62 -2.84 11.54
C LEU A 22 -0.63 -2.82 12.41
N THR A 23 -0.50 -3.16 13.69
CA THR A 23 -1.64 -3.16 14.62
C THR A 23 -1.37 -2.22 15.77
N ASP A 24 -2.18 -1.16 15.87
CA ASP A 24 -2.17 -0.23 17.00
C ASP A 24 -2.97 -0.83 18.17
N LYS A 25 -2.24 -1.47 19.07
CA LYS A 25 -2.84 -2.12 20.26
C LYS A 25 -3.40 -1.14 21.28
N ASN A 26 -3.05 0.14 21.17
CA ASN A 26 -3.47 1.19 22.09
C ASN A 26 -4.71 1.95 21.60
N ARG A 27 -5.13 1.71 20.35
CA ARG A 27 -6.28 2.38 19.73
C ARG A 27 -7.24 1.34 19.16
N PHE A 28 -8.52 1.48 19.53
CA PHE A 28 -9.58 0.69 18.90
C PHE A 28 -9.99 1.33 17.58
N ASP A 29 -10.37 0.47 16.63
CA ASP A 29 -10.91 0.92 15.36
C ASP A 29 -12.29 1.57 15.58
N PRO A 30 -12.44 2.87 15.23
CA PRO A 30 -13.69 3.58 15.52
C PRO A 30 -14.85 3.17 14.62
N TYR A 31 -14.57 2.51 13.50
CA TYR A 31 -15.58 2.06 12.53
C TYR A 31 -15.92 0.58 12.68
N ALA A 32 -15.12 -0.17 13.43
CA ALA A 32 -15.35 -1.61 13.58
C ALA A 32 -16.65 -1.89 14.35
N PRO A 33 -17.45 -2.89 13.92
CA PRO A 33 -18.71 -3.25 14.60
C PRO A 33 -18.47 -3.82 16.01
N THR A 34 -17.25 -4.25 16.30
CA THR A 34 -16.82 -4.77 17.60
C THR A 34 -15.54 -4.11 18.04
N LYS A 35 -15.28 -4.09 19.34
CA LYS A 35 -14.08 -3.46 19.92
C LYS A 35 -12.81 -4.24 19.55
N THR A 36 -12.21 -3.87 18.43
CA THR A 36 -10.97 -4.48 17.90
C THR A 36 -9.85 -3.43 17.81
N PRO A 37 -8.56 -3.80 18.00
CA PRO A 37 -7.46 -2.90 17.74
C PRO A 37 -7.43 -2.44 16.27
N ARG A 38 -7.05 -1.17 16.06
CA ARG A 38 -6.89 -0.61 14.71
C ARG A 38 -5.73 -1.28 13.98
N ALA A 39 -5.98 -1.91 12.83
CA ALA A 39 -4.98 -2.60 12.03
C ALA A 39 -4.89 -1.98 10.64
N LEU A 40 -3.68 -1.59 10.23
CA LEU A 40 -3.41 -0.95 8.95
C LEU A 40 -2.63 -1.90 8.05
N MET A 41 -2.80 -1.74 6.73
CA MET A 41 -1.86 -2.28 5.75
C MET A 41 -1.02 -1.15 5.15
N ILE A 42 0.29 -1.38 5.03
CA ILE A 42 1.19 -0.46 4.36
C ILE A 42 1.97 -1.16 3.25
N SER A 43 2.31 -0.41 2.21
CA SER A 43 3.29 -0.82 1.21
C SER A 43 4.50 0.11 1.29
N VAL A 44 5.70 -0.46 1.32
CA VAL A 44 6.97 0.28 1.43
C VAL A 44 7.76 0.08 0.14
N PHE A 45 7.95 1.14 -0.60
CA PHE A 45 8.79 1.19 -1.79
C PHE A 45 10.13 1.81 -1.42
N ASN A 46 11.21 1.04 -1.53
CA ASN A 46 12.56 1.55 -1.24
C ASN A 46 13.40 1.64 -2.52
N PRO A 47 14.15 2.74 -2.70
CA PRO A 47 15.16 2.82 -3.76
C PRO A 47 16.24 1.76 -3.59
N ILE A 48 16.72 1.23 -4.70
CA ILE A 48 17.87 0.35 -4.75
C ILE A 48 18.73 0.68 -5.97
N PRO A 49 20.06 0.81 -5.83
CA PRO A 49 20.94 1.01 -6.99
C PRO A 49 20.79 -0.11 -8.01
N ALA A 50 20.85 0.22 -9.31
CA ALA A 50 20.73 -0.76 -10.40
C ALA A 50 21.71 -1.95 -10.26
N SER A 51 22.92 -1.67 -9.80
CA SER A 51 23.96 -2.71 -9.56
C SER A 51 23.62 -3.70 -8.44
N GLN A 52 22.59 -3.42 -7.64
CA GLN A 52 22.14 -4.26 -6.53
C GLN A 52 20.77 -4.90 -6.79
N CYS A 53 20.14 -4.55 -7.91
CA CYS A 53 18.82 -5.06 -8.27
C CYS A 53 18.91 -6.51 -8.77
N SER A 54 18.13 -7.39 -8.15
CA SER A 54 17.75 -8.67 -8.70
C SER A 54 16.30 -8.55 -9.17
N ALA A 55 16.06 -8.44 -10.45
CA ALA A 55 14.75 -8.17 -11.04
C ALA A 55 13.68 -9.15 -10.57
N LEU A 56 12.48 -8.62 -10.31
CA LEU A 56 11.30 -9.34 -9.88
C LEU A 56 10.06 -8.68 -10.53
N LEU A 57 9.16 -9.48 -11.06
CA LEU A 57 7.81 -9.03 -11.36
C LEU A 57 6.94 -9.24 -10.11
N THR A 58 6.29 -8.19 -9.68
CA THR A 58 5.44 -8.20 -8.48
C THR A 58 4.02 -7.84 -8.88
N PRO A 59 2.99 -8.64 -8.54
CA PRO A 59 1.60 -8.29 -8.80
C PRO A 59 1.28 -6.88 -8.31
N TYR A 60 0.55 -6.14 -9.13
CA TYR A 60 0.11 -4.77 -8.82
C TYR A 60 -0.80 -4.73 -7.59
N MET A 61 -1.69 -5.72 -7.50
CA MET A 61 -2.61 -5.95 -6.39
C MET A 61 -2.60 -7.43 -6.01
N ASP A 62 -2.96 -7.75 -4.77
CA ASP A 62 -3.29 -9.12 -4.40
C ASP A 62 -4.56 -9.59 -5.13
N PRO A 63 -4.77 -10.91 -5.30
CA PRO A 63 -5.88 -11.42 -6.10
C PRO A 63 -7.27 -11.00 -5.61
N ILE A 64 -7.46 -10.84 -4.29
CA ILE A 64 -8.76 -10.48 -3.70
C ILE A 64 -9.07 -9.02 -3.99
N THR A 65 -8.10 -8.13 -3.74
CA THR A 65 -8.24 -6.71 -4.07
C THR A 65 -8.42 -6.51 -5.58
N ALA A 66 -7.67 -7.23 -6.41
CA ALA A 66 -7.78 -7.13 -7.86
C ALA A 66 -9.17 -7.52 -8.40
N GLU A 67 -9.75 -8.59 -7.86
CA GLU A 67 -11.10 -9.04 -8.23
C GLU A 67 -12.17 -8.03 -7.80
N TYR A 68 -12.00 -7.45 -6.61
CA TYR A 68 -12.89 -6.41 -6.11
C TYR A 68 -12.84 -5.17 -6.99
N GLU A 69 -11.64 -4.67 -7.32
CA GLU A 69 -11.44 -3.50 -8.16
C GLU A 69 -11.95 -3.72 -9.59
N ASP A 70 -11.73 -4.91 -10.17
CA ASP A 70 -12.31 -5.25 -11.46
C ASP A 70 -13.85 -5.12 -11.45
N ALA A 71 -14.50 -5.53 -10.37
CA ALA A 71 -15.95 -5.42 -10.22
C ALA A 71 -16.40 -3.95 -10.03
N VAL A 72 -15.67 -3.16 -9.25
CA VAL A 72 -15.95 -1.73 -9.04
C VAL A 72 -15.83 -0.93 -10.35
N TYR A 73 -14.80 -1.21 -11.15
CA TYR A 73 -14.53 -0.49 -12.39
C TYR A 73 -15.20 -1.10 -13.64
N ALA A 74 -15.87 -2.25 -13.52
CA ALA A 74 -16.60 -2.87 -14.64
C ALA A 74 -17.64 -1.93 -15.29
N PRO A 75 -18.43 -1.11 -14.54
CA PRO A 75 -19.36 -0.15 -15.14
C PRO A 75 -18.69 0.93 -15.97
N LEU A 76 -17.39 1.18 -15.76
CA LEU A 76 -16.58 2.13 -16.53
C LEU A 76 -15.90 1.47 -17.74
N GLY A 77 -16.19 0.19 -18.02
CA GLY A 77 -15.69 -0.54 -19.16
C GLY A 77 -14.35 -1.23 -18.94
N ILE A 78 -13.87 -1.36 -17.71
CA ILE A 78 -12.68 -2.14 -17.38
C ILE A 78 -13.03 -3.63 -17.44
N PRO A 79 -12.33 -4.42 -18.29
CA PRO A 79 -12.58 -5.87 -18.37
C PRO A 79 -12.20 -6.60 -17.09
N ALA A 80 -12.94 -7.66 -16.75
CA ALA A 80 -12.59 -8.54 -15.64
C ALA A 80 -11.20 -9.17 -15.84
N GLY A 81 -10.42 -9.25 -14.77
CA GLY A 81 -9.05 -9.76 -14.73
C GLY A 81 -8.01 -8.70 -15.14
N THR A 82 -8.40 -7.43 -15.34
CA THR A 82 -7.47 -6.35 -15.69
C THR A 82 -6.48 -6.12 -14.57
N PHE A 83 -6.95 -5.80 -13.34
CA PHE A 83 -6.05 -5.49 -12.23
C PHE A 83 -5.18 -6.70 -11.83
N GLY A 84 -5.76 -7.91 -11.87
CA GLY A 84 -5.03 -9.15 -11.59
C GLY A 84 -4.00 -9.54 -12.66
N SER A 85 -4.03 -8.90 -13.84
CA SER A 85 -3.04 -9.12 -14.91
C SER A 85 -1.85 -8.16 -14.87
N LEU A 86 -1.89 -7.13 -14.01
CA LEU A 86 -0.87 -6.09 -13.95
C LEU A 86 0.30 -6.49 -13.04
N ASP A 87 1.52 -6.30 -13.53
CA ASP A 87 2.76 -6.50 -12.78
C ASP A 87 3.62 -5.24 -12.74
N LEU A 88 4.17 -4.95 -11.56
CA LEU A 88 5.24 -3.96 -11.36
C LEU A 88 6.61 -4.59 -11.62
N GLN A 89 7.51 -3.81 -12.18
CA GLN A 89 8.92 -4.17 -12.29
C GLN A 89 9.67 -3.74 -11.02
N THR A 90 9.94 -4.69 -10.13
CA THR A 90 10.61 -4.43 -8.85
C THR A 90 11.93 -5.18 -8.75
N CYS A 91 12.60 -5.06 -7.61
CA CYS A 91 13.78 -5.83 -7.25
C CYS A 91 13.53 -6.61 -5.97
N LYS A 92 14.18 -7.75 -5.83
CA LYS A 92 14.17 -8.52 -4.57
C LYS A 92 14.75 -7.67 -3.44
N PRO A 93 14.12 -7.60 -2.27
CA PRO A 93 14.67 -6.93 -1.10
C PRO A 93 16.02 -7.53 -0.70
N ASN A 94 16.97 -6.68 -0.30
CA ASN A 94 18.26 -7.12 0.24
C ASN A 94 18.53 -6.39 1.57
N PRO A 95 18.15 -6.98 2.71
CA PRO A 95 18.25 -6.32 4.01
C PRO A 95 19.70 -6.01 4.43
N ARG A 96 20.70 -6.74 3.88
CA ARG A 96 22.14 -6.50 4.18
C ARG A 96 22.69 -5.23 3.53
N LYS A 97 21.95 -4.60 2.65
CA LYS A 97 22.37 -3.41 1.89
C LYS A 97 21.35 -2.28 2.02
N ALA A 98 20.59 -2.26 3.10
CA ALA A 98 19.63 -1.19 3.35
C ALA A 98 20.37 0.16 3.44
N GLN A 99 19.97 1.10 2.61
CA GLN A 99 20.41 2.48 2.62
C GLN A 99 19.23 3.34 3.09
N ALA A 100 19.52 4.34 3.93
CA ALA A 100 18.50 5.29 4.36
C ALA A 100 18.24 6.33 3.26
N TYR A 101 16.96 6.53 2.95
CA TYR A 101 16.47 7.55 2.04
C TYR A 101 15.44 8.44 2.76
N PRO A 102 15.24 9.68 2.33
CA PRO A 102 14.14 10.50 2.83
C PRO A 102 12.81 9.77 2.66
N ILE A 103 11.93 9.89 3.67
CA ILE A 103 10.65 9.18 3.70
C ILE A 103 9.53 10.09 3.22
N VAL A 104 8.68 9.55 2.35
CA VAL A 104 7.40 10.14 1.95
C VAL A 104 6.30 9.19 2.39
N ILE A 105 5.33 9.68 3.17
CA ILE A 105 4.12 8.93 3.51
C ILE A 105 2.99 9.43 2.62
N PHE A 106 2.29 8.49 2.01
CA PHE A 106 1.16 8.75 1.12
C PHE A 106 -0.11 8.12 1.69
N SER A 107 -1.09 8.98 1.98
CA SER A 107 -2.46 8.60 2.35
C SER A 107 -3.34 8.76 1.11
N PRO A 108 -3.96 7.70 0.59
CA PRO A 108 -4.84 7.74 -0.58
C PRO A 108 -6.06 8.66 -0.40
N GLY A 109 -6.75 8.98 -1.49
CA GLY A 109 -8.06 9.62 -1.43
C GLY A 109 -9.10 8.76 -0.70
N SER A 110 -10.24 9.36 -0.27
CA SER A 110 -11.35 8.62 0.31
C SER A 110 -11.84 7.53 -0.64
N GLY A 111 -12.15 6.35 -0.13
CA GLY A 111 -12.63 5.23 -0.91
C GLY A 111 -11.56 4.57 -1.79
N ASN A 112 -10.27 4.80 -1.56
CA ASN A 112 -9.23 4.22 -2.41
C ASN A 112 -8.25 3.36 -1.61
N SER A 113 -7.92 2.18 -2.15
CA SER A 113 -6.85 1.34 -1.65
C SER A 113 -5.47 1.94 -1.96
N ARG A 114 -4.51 1.73 -1.04
CA ARG A 114 -3.08 2.05 -1.27
C ARG A 114 -2.52 1.42 -2.55
N LEU A 115 -3.06 0.25 -2.93
CA LEU A 115 -2.57 -0.53 -4.07
C LEU A 115 -2.85 0.18 -5.39
N GLY A 116 -3.94 0.95 -5.52
CA GLY A 116 -4.23 1.77 -6.69
C GLY A 116 -3.15 2.81 -7.01
N TYR A 117 -2.32 3.14 -6.04
CA TYR A 117 -1.23 4.13 -6.18
C TYR A 117 0.17 3.51 -6.30
N SER A 118 0.28 2.19 -6.42
CA SER A 118 1.57 1.47 -6.42
C SER A 118 2.53 1.96 -7.51
N ALA A 119 2.06 2.19 -8.74
CA ALA A 119 2.90 2.69 -9.83
C ALA A 119 3.41 4.12 -9.57
N MET A 120 2.57 5.00 -9.00
CA MET A 120 2.96 6.35 -8.60
C MET A 120 3.99 6.30 -7.47
N ALA A 121 3.75 5.50 -6.44
CA ALA A 121 4.67 5.35 -5.32
C ALA A 121 6.03 4.80 -5.79
N GLN A 122 6.02 3.84 -6.70
CA GLN A 122 7.22 3.31 -7.33
C GLN A 122 7.98 4.39 -8.12
N GLN A 123 7.27 5.22 -8.88
CA GLN A 123 7.87 6.32 -9.63
C GLN A 123 8.56 7.33 -8.71
N VAL A 124 7.92 7.74 -7.60
CA VAL A 124 8.50 8.64 -6.60
C VAL A 124 9.70 7.97 -5.91
N SER A 125 9.58 6.70 -5.56
CA SER A 125 10.67 5.94 -4.95
C SER A 125 11.90 5.88 -5.87
N SER A 126 11.70 5.73 -7.18
CA SER A 126 12.80 5.69 -8.14
C SER A 126 13.61 7.00 -8.22
N ALA A 127 13.05 8.09 -7.71
CA ALA A 127 13.75 9.39 -7.59
C ALA A 127 14.63 9.50 -6.31
N GLY A 128 14.64 8.47 -5.46
CA GLY A 128 15.49 8.42 -4.27
C GLY A 128 14.75 8.67 -2.95
N TYR A 129 13.47 8.32 -2.88
CA TYR A 129 12.67 8.41 -1.66
C TYR A 129 12.17 7.02 -1.23
N THR A 130 12.18 6.74 0.07
CA THR A 130 11.36 5.66 0.61
C THR A 130 9.91 6.13 0.64
N VAL A 131 9.02 5.45 -0.09
CA VAL A 131 7.60 5.82 -0.14
C VAL A 131 6.78 4.77 0.60
N ILE A 132 5.96 5.22 1.55
CA ILE A 132 5.06 4.38 2.32
C ILE A 132 3.63 4.77 1.99
N THR A 133 2.87 3.86 1.39
CA THR A 133 1.43 4.03 1.16
C THR A 133 0.64 3.31 2.25
N ILE A 134 -0.50 3.86 2.68
CA ILE A 134 -1.28 3.36 3.81
C ILE A 134 -2.70 3.05 3.35
N ASP A 135 -3.25 1.87 3.70
CA ASP A 135 -4.69 1.67 3.72
C ASP A 135 -5.26 2.11 5.06
N HIS A 136 -6.36 2.87 5.00
CA HIS A 136 -7.18 3.24 6.14
C HIS A 136 -8.41 2.33 6.17
N PRO A 137 -8.46 1.28 7.01
CA PRO A 137 -9.59 0.35 7.03
C PRO A 137 -10.93 1.05 7.22
N TYR A 138 -11.96 0.53 6.57
CA TYR A 138 -13.29 1.10 6.44
C TYR A 138 -13.39 2.37 5.59
N ASP A 139 -12.32 3.14 5.44
CA ASP A 139 -12.25 4.30 4.55
C ASP A 139 -11.78 3.90 3.15
N ALA A 140 -10.74 3.07 3.03
CA ALA A 140 -10.39 2.42 1.77
C ALA A 140 -11.53 1.48 1.34
N ASP A 141 -11.81 1.43 0.05
CA ASP A 141 -12.86 0.59 -0.55
C ASP A 141 -12.70 -0.90 -0.22
N ILE A 142 -11.46 -1.38 -0.18
CA ILE A 142 -11.09 -2.70 0.32
C ILE A 142 -9.71 -2.68 0.97
N VAL A 143 -9.56 -3.39 2.07
CA VAL A 143 -8.25 -3.71 2.69
C VAL A 143 -8.14 -5.22 2.83
N THR A 144 -7.17 -5.83 2.16
CA THR A 144 -6.86 -7.26 2.28
C THR A 144 -5.65 -7.46 3.19
N PHE A 145 -5.79 -8.32 4.20
CA PHE A 145 -4.75 -8.67 5.15
C PHE A 145 -4.00 -9.95 4.74
N PRO A 146 -2.81 -10.23 5.35
CA PRO A 146 -2.00 -11.41 4.99
C PRO A 146 -2.67 -12.76 5.23
N ASP A 147 -3.67 -12.82 6.11
CA ASP A 147 -4.48 -14.00 6.39
C ASP A 147 -5.69 -14.13 5.43
N HIS A 148 -5.72 -13.30 4.37
CA HIS A 148 -6.80 -13.19 3.38
C HIS A 148 -8.14 -12.68 3.95
N SER A 149 -8.19 -12.24 5.20
CA SER A 149 -9.35 -11.49 5.70
C SER A 149 -9.42 -10.12 5.03
N THR A 150 -10.63 -9.61 4.86
CA THR A 150 -10.87 -8.31 4.22
C THR A 150 -11.72 -7.40 5.10
N ILE A 151 -11.50 -6.11 4.95
CA ILE A 151 -12.41 -5.06 5.40
C ILE A 151 -12.86 -4.29 4.18
N ILE A 152 -14.16 -4.28 3.95
CA ILE A 152 -14.79 -3.48 2.88
C ILE A 152 -15.08 -2.07 3.42
N GLY A 153 -14.86 -1.08 2.58
CA GLY A 153 -15.13 0.32 2.88
C GLY A 153 -16.60 0.59 3.20
N ILE A 154 -16.81 1.61 4.01
CA ILE A 154 -18.13 2.15 4.32
C ILE A 154 -18.14 3.64 3.96
N ASP A 155 -19.31 4.24 3.90
CA ASP A 155 -19.38 5.69 3.74
C ASP A 155 -18.91 6.37 5.04
N VAL A 156 -17.73 6.99 4.99
CA VAL A 156 -17.14 7.75 6.11
C VAL A 156 -17.28 9.26 5.89
N GLU A 157 -17.89 9.70 4.80
CA GLU A 157 -17.95 11.11 4.41
C GLU A 157 -19.02 11.89 5.17
N GLU A 158 -19.94 11.22 5.88
CA GLU A 158 -20.94 11.86 6.74
C GLU A 158 -20.28 12.75 7.83
N ASP A 159 -19.08 12.40 8.31
CA ASP A 159 -18.26 13.21 9.21
C ASP A 159 -16.83 13.30 8.70
N THR A 160 -16.59 14.19 7.75
CA THR A 160 -15.29 14.40 7.11
C THR A 160 -14.20 14.77 8.11
N ASP A 161 -14.49 15.60 9.11
CA ASP A 161 -13.50 16.00 10.13
C ASP A 161 -13.08 14.82 10.99
N PHE A 162 -14.02 13.95 11.34
CA PHE A 162 -13.72 12.73 12.08
C PHE A 162 -12.87 11.77 11.23
N ALA A 163 -13.23 11.55 9.97
CA ALA A 163 -12.49 10.69 9.04
C ALA A 163 -11.05 11.18 8.85
N VAL A 164 -10.85 12.48 8.63
CA VAL A 164 -9.51 13.10 8.53
C VAL A 164 -8.70 12.91 9.81
N ASN A 165 -9.34 13.06 10.98
CA ASN A 165 -8.68 12.82 12.27
C ASN A 165 -8.23 11.36 12.43
N VAL A 166 -9.06 10.39 12.04
CA VAL A 166 -8.69 8.96 12.06
C VAL A 166 -7.48 8.71 11.18
N ARG A 167 -7.47 9.24 9.96
CA ARG A 167 -6.33 9.14 9.03
C ARG A 167 -5.06 9.78 9.59
N ALA A 168 -5.16 10.96 10.21
CA ALA A 168 -4.02 11.65 10.83
C ALA A 168 -3.42 10.81 11.98
N GLN A 169 -4.26 10.14 12.77
CA GLN A 169 -3.81 9.21 13.80
C GLN A 169 -3.13 7.97 13.21
N ASP A 170 -3.64 7.43 12.09
CA ASP A 170 -3.03 6.32 11.37
C ASP A 170 -1.63 6.68 10.85
N VAL A 171 -1.48 7.86 10.23
CA VAL A 171 -0.18 8.38 9.76
C VAL A 171 0.77 8.56 10.95
N SER A 172 0.30 9.15 12.06
CA SER A 172 1.10 9.33 13.27
C SER A 172 1.56 8.01 13.86
N PHE A 173 0.69 6.99 13.85
CA PHE A 173 1.04 5.65 14.30
C PHE A 173 2.11 5.03 13.40
N VAL A 174 1.98 5.11 12.07
CA VAL A 174 3.01 4.62 11.13
C VAL A 174 4.34 5.30 11.37
N LEU A 175 4.37 6.64 11.53
CA LEU A 175 5.60 7.40 11.85
C LEU A 175 6.26 6.91 13.14
N ASN A 176 5.46 6.66 14.19
CA ASN A 176 5.97 6.15 15.44
C ASN A 176 6.57 4.74 15.31
N GLN A 177 5.99 3.89 14.45
CA GLN A 177 6.54 2.55 14.18
C GLN A 177 7.91 2.62 13.48
N LEU A 178 8.11 3.58 12.56
CA LEU A 178 9.39 3.73 11.83
C LEU A 178 10.56 4.09 12.76
N SER A 179 10.29 4.68 13.91
CA SER A 179 11.32 5.02 14.92
C SER A 179 11.65 3.86 15.87
N GLN A 180 10.97 2.70 15.74
CA GLN A 180 11.20 1.54 16.60
C GLN A 180 12.18 0.54 15.96
N PRO A 181 13.14 -0.03 16.70
CA PRO A 181 14.14 -0.96 16.15
C PRO A 181 13.58 -2.27 15.59
N SER A 182 12.30 -2.58 15.79
CA SER A 182 11.69 -3.89 15.56
C SER A 182 10.98 -4.08 14.22
N ILE A 183 11.01 -3.10 13.31
CA ILE A 183 10.46 -3.29 11.94
C ILE A 183 11.49 -3.95 11.00
N SER A 184 12.63 -4.40 11.52
CA SER A 184 13.72 -5.01 10.74
C SER A 184 13.71 -6.55 10.71
N GLU A 185 12.62 -7.21 11.12
CA GLU A 185 12.47 -8.67 10.99
C GLU A 185 11.33 -9.06 10.07
#